data_889ef304ef881bdff4504874aa639fff
#
_entry.id   889ef304ef881bdff4504874aa639fff
#
_cell.length_a   1.000
_cell.length_b   1.000
_cell.length_c   1.000
_cell.angle_alpha   90.00
_cell.angle_beta   90.00
_cell.angle_gamma   90.00
#
_symmetry.space_group_name_H-M   'P 1'
#
loop_
_entity.id
_entity.type
_entity.pdbx_description
1 polymer ?
#
loop_
_entity_poly.entity_id
_entity_poly.type
_entity_poly.pdbx_seq_one_letter_code
_entity_poly.pdbx_strand_id
1 'polypeptide(L)'
;MINYGKQTLKDNDIKAVIKTLKNDFLTSGPKVEEFEKELIKKFGGKFCSAVNNGTSALNIIGKALGWKKNDNIVTTPLSFLATANCIVNNNATPIFSDVENENLT
;
A
#
# COMPACT_ATOMS: atom_id res chain seq x y z
N MET A 1 26.34 -0.03 -11.98
CA MET A 1 25.59 0.41 -10.78
C MET A 1 24.24 -0.32 -10.78
N ILE A 2 23.89 -1.01 -9.72
CA ILE A 2 22.58 -1.67 -9.58
C ILE A 2 21.62 -0.62 -9.05
N ASN A 3 20.58 -0.29 -9.82
CA ASN A 3 19.54 0.63 -9.37
C ASN A 3 18.60 -0.07 -8.38
N TYR A 4 18.16 0.65 -7.35
CA TYR A 4 17.21 0.16 -6.35
C TYR A 4 15.88 -0.32 -6.97
N GLY A 5 15.42 0.36 -7.98
CA GLY A 5 14.26 -0.03 -8.77
C GLY A 5 14.11 0.84 -10.02
N LYS A 6 13.52 0.25 -11.04
CA LYS A 6 13.17 0.93 -12.27
C LYS A 6 11.84 0.37 -12.79
N GLN A 7 10.87 1.25 -12.99
CA GLN A 7 9.61 0.88 -13.63
C GLN A 7 9.81 0.58 -15.12
N THR A 8 9.03 -0.35 -15.63
CA THR A 8 8.94 -0.63 -17.07
C THR A 8 7.55 -0.22 -17.56
N LEU A 9 7.50 0.75 -18.45
CA LEU A 9 6.26 1.21 -19.08
C LEU A 9 6.22 0.71 -20.52
N LYS A 10 5.12 0.08 -20.90
CA LYS A 10 4.83 -0.39 -22.25
C LYS A 10 3.86 0.56 -22.94
N ASP A 11 3.81 0.52 -24.27
CA ASP A 11 2.90 1.35 -25.07
C ASP A 11 1.43 1.19 -24.66
N ASN A 12 1.03 -0.01 -24.27
CA ASN A 12 -0.32 -0.25 -23.77
C ASN A 12 -0.64 0.46 -22.46
N ASP A 13 0.35 0.60 -21.58
CA ASP A 13 0.19 1.33 -20.31
C ASP A 13 -0.03 2.82 -20.60
N ILE A 14 0.76 3.38 -21.52
CA ILE A 14 0.64 4.78 -21.95
C ILE A 14 -0.72 5.02 -22.62
N LYS A 15 -1.15 4.14 -23.51
CA LYS A 15 -2.47 4.23 -24.17
C LYS A 15 -3.63 4.17 -23.15
N ALA A 16 -3.52 3.31 -22.12
CA ALA A 16 -4.52 3.21 -21.06
C ALA A 16 -4.64 4.51 -20.25
N VAL A 17 -3.51 5.12 -19.90
CA VAL A 17 -3.49 6.42 -19.19
C VAL A 17 -4.11 7.52 -20.07
N ILE A 18 -3.71 7.64 -21.34
CA ILE A 18 -4.29 8.62 -22.28
C ILE A 18 -5.80 8.43 -22.42
N LYS A 19 -6.27 7.19 -22.54
CA LYS A 19 -7.70 6.89 -22.61
C LYS A 19 -8.43 7.33 -21.34
N THR A 20 -7.85 7.12 -20.16
CA THR A 20 -8.45 7.52 -18.89
C THR A 20 -8.51 9.04 -18.76
N LEU A 21 -7.45 9.76 -19.16
CA LEU A 21 -7.41 11.22 -19.11
C LEU A 21 -8.45 11.89 -20.04
N LYS A 22 -8.91 11.18 -21.07
CA LYS A 22 -9.96 11.64 -22.00
C LYS A 22 -11.38 11.28 -21.54
N ASN A 23 -11.54 10.59 -20.40
CA ASN A 23 -12.85 10.27 -19.85
C ASN A 23 -13.44 11.46 -19.08
N ASP A 24 -14.77 11.48 -18.92
CA ASP A 24 -15.50 12.53 -18.22
C ASP A 24 -15.20 12.56 -16.71
N PHE A 25 -14.77 11.43 -16.12
CA PHE A 25 -14.50 11.30 -14.70
C PHE A 25 -13.03 10.92 -14.45
N LEU A 26 -12.25 11.87 -13.93
CA LEU A 26 -10.84 11.65 -13.53
C LEU A 26 -10.72 11.30 -12.05
N THR A 27 -11.55 11.91 -11.20
CA THR A 27 -11.55 11.67 -9.75
C THR A 27 -12.61 10.64 -9.39
N SER A 28 -12.22 9.61 -8.62
CA SER A 28 -13.14 8.54 -8.17
C SER A 28 -13.93 7.93 -9.33
N GLY A 29 -13.32 7.84 -10.52
CA GLY A 29 -13.96 7.35 -11.72
C GLY A 29 -13.95 5.82 -11.83
N PRO A 30 -14.59 5.27 -12.88
CA PRO A 30 -14.75 3.82 -13.07
C PRO A 30 -13.44 3.04 -13.10
N LYS A 31 -12.30 3.70 -13.41
CA LYS A 31 -10.99 3.04 -13.40
C LYS A 31 -10.51 2.66 -12.01
N VAL A 32 -10.90 3.39 -10.97
CA VAL A 32 -10.62 3.02 -9.58
C VAL A 32 -11.38 1.74 -9.23
N GLU A 33 -12.66 1.68 -9.55
CA GLU A 33 -13.47 0.47 -9.30
C GLU A 33 -12.97 -0.76 -10.08
N GLU A 34 -12.58 -0.59 -11.34
CA GLU A 34 -11.97 -1.66 -12.12
C GLU A 34 -10.70 -2.18 -11.45
N PHE A 35 -9.84 -1.27 -11.00
CA PHE A 35 -8.59 -1.62 -10.32
C PHE A 35 -8.86 -2.39 -9.03
N GLU A 36 -9.78 -1.92 -8.19
CA GLU A 36 -10.16 -2.59 -6.96
C GLU A 36 -10.73 -4.00 -7.21
N LYS A 37 -11.59 -4.16 -8.23
CA LYS A 37 -12.12 -5.47 -8.64
C LYS A 37 -11.03 -6.43 -9.10
N GLU A 38 -10.08 -5.96 -9.89
CA GLU A 38 -8.94 -6.80 -10.33
C GLU A 38 -8.01 -7.18 -9.17
N LEU A 39 -7.79 -6.30 -8.19
CA LEU A 39 -7.05 -6.62 -6.97
C LEU A 39 -7.78 -7.70 -6.16
N ILE A 40 -9.09 -7.58 -5.95
CA ILE A 40 -9.90 -8.59 -5.27
C ILE A 40 -9.78 -9.95 -5.97
N LYS A 41 -9.93 -9.97 -7.30
CA LYS A 41 -9.83 -11.18 -8.10
C LYS A 41 -8.45 -11.83 -8.00
N LYS A 42 -7.39 -11.02 -8.03
CA LYS A 42 -6.00 -11.49 -8.00
C LYS A 42 -5.57 -12.00 -6.63
N PHE A 43 -6.00 -11.37 -5.55
CA PHE A 43 -5.54 -11.64 -4.19
C PHE A 43 -6.59 -12.33 -3.31
N GLY A 44 -7.81 -12.55 -3.79
CA GLY A 44 -8.85 -13.31 -3.08
C GLY A 44 -9.55 -12.58 -1.95
N GLY A 45 -9.52 -11.24 -1.92
CA GLY A 45 -10.23 -10.43 -0.93
C GLY A 45 -11.75 -10.36 -1.17
N LYS A 46 -12.49 -9.89 -0.16
CA LYS A 46 -13.91 -9.54 -0.31
C LYS A 46 -14.12 -8.07 -0.67
N PHE A 47 -13.25 -7.21 -0.17
CA PHE A 47 -13.28 -5.78 -0.35
C PHE A 47 -11.88 -5.27 -0.67
N CYS A 48 -11.80 -4.20 -1.40
CA CYS A 48 -10.57 -3.48 -1.69
C CYS A 48 -10.84 -1.98 -1.68
N SER A 49 -9.90 -1.20 -1.19
CA SER A 49 -9.93 0.25 -1.28
C SER A 49 -8.60 0.75 -1.82
N ALA A 50 -8.63 1.36 -2.99
CA ALA A 50 -7.45 1.96 -3.59
C ALA A 50 -7.13 3.29 -2.93
N VAL A 51 -5.85 3.51 -2.67
CA VAL A 51 -5.30 4.75 -2.10
C VAL A 51 -4.14 5.26 -2.95
N ASN A 52 -3.75 6.49 -2.73
CA ASN A 52 -2.75 7.17 -3.55
C ASN A 52 -1.30 6.64 -3.39
N ASN A 53 -1.00 5.94 -2.29
CA ASN A 53 0.32 5.34 -2.03
C ASN A 53 0.25 4.29 -0.91
N GLY A 54 1.33 3.50 -0.77
CA GLY A 54 1.43 2.45 0.25
C GLY A 54 1.43 2.99 1.69
N THR A 55 1.99 4.16 1.94
CA THR A 55 1.96 4.81 3.26
C THR A 55 0.53 5.08 3.73
N SER A 56 -0.31 5.60 2.83
CA SER A 56 -1.74 5.81 3.10
C SER A 56 -2.46 4.49 3.36
N ALA A 57 -2.14 3.44 2.60
CA ALA A 57 -2.70 2.11 2.81
C ALA A 57 -2.39 1.58 4.22
N LEU A 58 -1.13 1.66 4.65
CA LEU A 58 -0.71 1.22 5.99
C LEU A 58 -1.43 2.02 7.10
N ASN A 59 -1.56 3.34 6.96
CA ASN A 59 -2.28 4.16 7.93
C ASN A 59 -3.77 3.79 8.03
N ILE A 60 -4.43 3.52 6.90
CA ILE A 60 -5.84 3.11 6.88
C ILE A 60 -6.02 1.73 7.51
N ILE A 61 -5.09 0.79 7.26
CA ILE A 61 -5.11 -0.53 7.89
C ILE A 61 -5.08 -0.39 9.41
N GLY A 62 -4.17 0.41 9.97
CA GLY A 62 -4.10 0.66 11.41
C GLY A 62 -5.40 1.21 11.98
N LYS A 63 -6.04 2.15 11.28
CA LYS A 63 -7.36 2.69 11.66
C LYS A 63 -8.46 1.64 11.58
N ALA A 64 -8.51 0.84 10.52
CA ALA A 64 -9.51 -0.21 10.33
C ALA A 64 -9.40 -1.32 11.38
N LEU A 65 -8.16 -1.63 11.82
CA LEU A 65 -7.90 -2.56 12.91
C LEU A 65 -8.16 -1.97 14.31
N GLY A 66 -8.42 -0.67 14.39
CA GLY A 66 -8.74 0.01 15.64
C GLY A 66 -7.54 0.21 16.56
N TRP A 67 -6.33 0.32 16.00
CA TRP A 67 -5.13 0.57 16.81
C TRP A 67 -5.27 1.86 17.64
N LYS A 68 -4.83 1.81 18.86
CA LYS A 68 -5.01 2.90 19.84
C LYS A 68 -3.87 2.95 20.84
N LYS A 69 -3.90 3.96 21.69
CA LYS A 69 -2.95 4.13 22.80
C LYS A 69 -2.91 2.87 23.67
N ASN A 70 -1.70 2.44 24.01
CA ASN A 70 -1.34 1.24 24.77
C ASN A 70 -1.37 -0.07 23.96
N ASP A 71 -1.74 -0.07 22.68
CA ASP A 71 -1.53 -1.23 21.82
C ASP A 71 -0.05 -1.32 21.43
N ASN A 72 0.51 -2.52 21.49
CA ASN A 72 1.86 -2.83 21.05
C ASN A 72 1.78 -3.60 19.72
N ILE A 73 2.35 -3.04 18.68
CA ILE A 73 2.30 -3.62 17.33
C ILE A 73 3.71 -4.04 16.93
N VAL A 74 3.89 -5.34 16.72
CA VAL A 74 5.18 -5.88 16.30
C VAL A 74 5.45 -5.57 14.83
N THR A 75 6.66 -5.12 14.53
CA THR A 75 7.12 -4.84 13.17
C THR A 75 8.62 -5.06 13.04
N THR A 76 9.14 -5.07 11.81
CA THR A 76 10.57 -5.19 11.54
C THR A 76 11.26 -3.82 11.46
N PRO A 77 12.52 -3.68 11.93
CA PRO A 77 13.33 -2.49 11.69
C PRO A 77 13.88 -2.44 10.25
N LEU A 78 13.98 -3.58 9.57
CA LEU A 78 14.47 -3.68 8.19
C LEU A 78 13.33 -3.46 7.20
N SER A 79 12.84 -2.22 7.10
CA SER A 79 11.74 -1.85 6.22
C SER A 79 11.74 -0.34 5.95
N PHE A 80 10.86 0.10 5.05
CA PHE A 80 10.62 1.52 4.84
C PHE A 80 9.97 2.15 6.08
N LEU A 81 10.34 3.37 6.39
CA LEU A 81 9.91 4.09 7.60
C LEU A 81 8.38 4.12 7.81
N ALA A 82 7.60 4.10 6.73
CA ALA A 82 6.15 4.08 6.82
C ALA A 82 5.59 2.89 7.60
N THR A 83 6.33 1.77 7.66
CA THR A 83 5.95 0.57 8.41
C THR A 83 5.86 0.83 9.92
N ALA A 84 6.80 1.59 10.48
CA ALA A 84 6.75 2.01 11.89
C ALA A 84 5.84 3.23 12.09
N ASN A 85 5.90 4.20 11.17
CA ASN A 85 5.13 5.43 11.29
C ASN A 85 3.62 5.20 11.27
N CYS A 86 3.12 4.22 10.50
CA CYS A 86 1.68 3.93 10.51
C CYS A 86 1.17 3.49 11.89
N ILE A 87 2.01 2.83 12.69
CA ILE A 87 1.69 2.43 14.06
C ILE A 87 1.60 3.67 14.95
N VAL A 88 2.62 4.53 14.91
CA VAL A 88 2.68 5.79 15.68
C VAL A 88 1.52 6.73 15.29
N ASN A 89 1.24 6.88 13.99
CA ASN A 89 0.16 7.72 13.49
C ASN A 89 -1.24 7.26 13.95
N ASN A 90 -1.36 5.99 14.31
CA ASN A 90 -2.57 5.43 14.90
C ASN A 90 -2.53 5.38 16.45
N ASN A 91 -1.61 6.12 17.06
CA ASN A 91 -1.41 6.22 18.51
C ASN A 91 -1.00 4.91 19.21
N ALA A 92 -0.56 3.91 18.47
CA ALA A 92 -0.01 2.66 19.01
C ALA A 92 1.52 2.75 19.16
N THR A 93 2.11 1.77 19.85
CA THR A 93 3.55 1.69 20.09
C THR A 93 4.17 0.62 19.18
N PRO A 94 5.13 0.96 18.31
CA PRO A 94 5.86 -0.05 17.53
C PRO A 94 6.83 -0.82 18.42
N ILE A 95 6.78 -2.14 18.32
CA ILE A 95 7.75 -3.06 18.94
C ILE A 95 8.56 -3.69 17.81
N PHE A 96 9.85 -3.42 17.78
CA PHE A 96 10.71 -3.97 16.74
C PHE A 96 11.14 -5.40 17.08
N SER A 97 10.91 -6.31 16.15
CA SER A 97 11.48 -7.66 16.16
C SER A 97 12.59 -7.70 15.14
N ASP A 98 13.72 -8.26 15.52
CA ASP A 98 14.84 -8.43 14.59
C ASP A 98 14.50 -9.46 13.52
N VAL A 99 15.24 -9.43 12.43
CA VAL A 99 15.12 -10.35 11.31
C VAL A 99 16.09 -11.51 11.48
N GLU A 100 15.76 -12.66 10.92
CA GLU A 100 16.68 -13.80 10.88
C GLU A 100 17.90 -13.47 9.98
N ASN A 101 19.09 -13.84 10.46
CA ASN A 101 20.34 -13.50 9.77
C ASN A 101 20.51 -14.20 8.41
N GLU A 102 19.92 -15.37 8.22
CA GLU A 102 20.10 -16.14 6.99
C GLU A 102 19.18 -15.68 5.86
N ASN A 103 17.93 -15.39 6.17
CA ASN A 103 16.91 -15.08 5.16
C ASN A 103 16.40 -13.63 5.24
N LEU A 104 16.79 -12.87 6.26
CA LEU A 104 16.36 -11.49 6.52
C LEU A 104 14.83 -11.35 6.65
N THR A 105 14.14 -12.37 7.15
CA THR A 105 12.68 -12.40 7.33
C THR A 105 12.27 -12.46 8.79
#